data_ce16c0f97e755dcd24c482f97b33b5e8
#
_entry.id   ce16c0f97e755dcd24c482f97b33b5e8
#
_cell.length_a   1.000
_cell.length_b   1.000
_cell.length_c   1.000
_cell.angle_alpha   90.00
_cell.angle_beta   90.00
_cell.angle_gamma   90.00
#
_symmetry.space_group_name_H-M   'P 1'
#
loop_
_entity.id
_entity.type
_entity.pdbx_description
1 polymer ?
#
loop_
_entity_poly.entity_id
_entity_poly.type
_entity_poly.pdbx_seq_one_letter_code
_entity_poly.pdbx_strand_id
1 'polypeptide(L)'
;MTDQQKRSRIHRWLGVVATLAVLGTVAVATGPATTTAQAGPGREDTAPRHRDAVQRSLDELVRADDFPAALASVRERDGRVRHYTAGVADLRTRAKVPTDGYVRIGSNTKTYLAVVVLQLVGEGRIGLDEPVETYLPGLVRGDGVDGRRITVRQLLQHTSGLPNYTALLPETYELIRHRYVQPRELLDMGLSQQATDEPGGTFAYSNTNYVVAGLLVERVTGRPVREEITNRIITPLGLRHTYFPNVGDQEVRRPHPNGYHRDRPEQPLTDVTVMDPSMGWAAGQVVATPSDLNRFFTALLGGELLGPGQLRQMRDTVDAPGPLPGSRYGLGLQSTPMSCGGLAWGHGGNIFGYSTVNAVTDDGRAATIAATRLPTDLAEVEHLLAALDTALCG
;
A
#
# COMPACT_ATOMS: atom_id res chain seq x y z
N MET A 1 24.53 -10.23 27.72
CA MET A 1 23.87 -9.68 26.54
C MET A 1 24.11 -8.17 26.56
N THR A 2 24.94 -7.68 25.66
CA THR A 2 25.37 -6.30 25.61
C THR A 2 24.27 -5.40 24.98
N ASP A 3 24.27 -4.14 25.38
CA ASP A 3 23.29 -3.10 24.95
C ASP A 3 23.16 -2.96 23.42
N GLN A 4 24.17 -3.39 22.69
CA GLN A 4 24.21 -3.42 21.22
C GLN A 4 23.24 -4.46 20.61
N GLN A 5 22.92 -5.55 21.30
CA GLN A 5 21.97 -6.58 20.82
C GLN A 5 20.50 -6.19 21.04
N LYS A 6 20.22 -5.25 21.95
CA LYS A 6 18.87 -4.69 22.14
C LYS A 6 18.53 -3.63 21.09
N ARG A 7 19.52 -2.92 20.58
CA ARG A 7 19.32 -1.84 19.59
C ARG A 7 18.94 -2.35 18.18
N SER A 8 19.30 -3.59 17.81
CA SER A 8 19.02 -4.15 16.49
C SER A 8 17.55 -4.59 16.28
N ARG A 9 16.72 -4.65 17.32
CA ARG A 9 15.35 -5.14 17.23
C ARG A 9 14.31 -4.06 16.91
N ILE A 10 14.59 -2.78 17.11
CA ILE A 10 13.63 -1.68 16.96
C ILE A 10 13.59 -1.13 15.53
N HIS A 11 14.69 -1.25 14.75
CA HIS A 11 14.80 -0.73 13.37
C HIS A 11 14.07 -1.54 12.30
N ARG A 12 13.42 -2.66 12.65
CA ARG A 12 12.81 -3.58 11.67
C ARG A 12 11.36 -3.25 11.28
N TRP A 13 10.71 -2.28 11.90
CA TRP A 13 9.26 -2.11 11.80
C TRP A 13 8.74 -1.10 10.74
N LEU A 14 9.56 -0.20 10.25
CA LEU A 14 9.17 0.71 9.14
C LEU A 14 9.33 0.08 7.75
N GLY A 15 9.91 -1.12 7.67
CA GLY A 15 10.13 -1.86 6.43
C GLY A 15 9.70 -3.33 6.46
N VAL A 16 9.02 -3.79 7.53
CA VAL A 16 8.74 -5.21 7.72
C VAL A 16 7.27 -5.53 7.48
N VAL A 17 6.98 -5.90 6.25
CA VAL A 17 6.20 -7.08 5.94
C VAL A 17 7.22 -8.11 5.45
N ALA A 18 7.95 -8.77 6.36
CA ALA A 18 8.81 -9.89 6.04
C ALA A 18 9.06 -10.78 7.26
N THR A 19 8.54 -11.99 7.18
CA THR A 19 9.04 -13.28 7.68
C THR A 19 9.11 -13.51 9.19
N LEU A 20 8.14 -14.29 9.70
CA LEU A 20 8.38 -15.30 10.74
C LEU A 20 7.58 -16.55 10.39
N ALA A 21 8.28 -17.60 9.97
CA ALA A 21 7.73 -18.94 9.83
C ALA A 21 7.62 -19.57 11.21
N VAL A 22 6.43 -19.91 11.65
CA VAL A 22 6.19 -20.80 12.80
C VAL A 22 5.48 -22.04 12.29
N LEU A 23 6.16 -23.17 12.37
CA LEU A 23 5.61 -24.52 12.15
C LEU A 23 4.71 -24.89 13.33
N GLY A 24 3.42 -24.93 13.08
CA GLY A 24 2.43 -25.46 14.00
C GLY A 24 1.65 -26.60 13.32
N THR A 25 1.85 -27.82 13.79
CA THR A 25 1.11 -29.03 13.36
C THR A 25 -0.30 -29.00 13.93
N VAL A 26 -1.34 -29.04 13.07
CA VAL A 26 -2.73 -29.23 13.47
C VAL A 26 -3.16 -30.65 13.16
N ALA A 27 -3.64 -31.33 14.17
CA ALA A 27 -4.23 -32.67 14.07
C ALA A 27 -5.69 -32.57 13.57
N VAL A 28 -5.99 -33.36 12.55
CA VAL A 28 -7.36 -33.47 11.97
C VAL A 28 -8.13 -34.53 12.74
N ALA A 29 -9.27 -34.16 13.32
CA ALA A 29 -10.26 -35.09 13.85
C ALA A 29 -11.39 -35.22 12.85
N THR A 30 -11.62 -36.45 12.37
CA THR A 30 -12.74 -36.82 11.49
C THR A 30 -13.92 -37.31 12.31
N GLY A 31 -15.11 -36.72 12.14
CA GLY A 31 -16.38 -37.23 12.64
C GLY A 31 -17.41 -37.25 11.50
N PRO A 32 -18.41 -38.20 11.52
CA PRO A 32 -19.23 -38.52 10.36
C PRO A 32 -20.39 -37.55 10.13
N ALA A 33 -20.64 -37.26 8.85
CA ALA A 33 -21.74 -36.43 8.39
C ALA A 33 -23.07 -37.18 8.37
N THR A 34 -24.11 -36.58 8.94
CA THR A 34 -25.50 -36.96 8.71
C THR A 34 -26.16 -35.93 7.81
N THR A 35 -26.59 -36.37 6.64
CA THR A 35 -27.36 -35.61 5.67
C THR A 35 -28.85 -35.54 6.08
N THR A 36 -29.38 -34.33 6.27
CA THR A 36 -30.80 -34.05 6.18
C THR A 36 -31.03 -32.99 5.11
N ALA A 37 -31.77 -33.36 4.08
CA ALA A 37 -32.24 -32.45 3.05
C ALA A 37 -33.40 -31.60 3.58
N GLN A 38 -33.33 -30.28 3.40
CA GLN A 38 -34.45 -29.39 3.63
C GLN A 38 -34.49 -28.21 2.68
N ALA A 39 -35.65 -28.01 2.13
CA ALA A 39 -36.30 -26.93 1.39
C ALA A 39 -35.48 -25.68 0.99
N GLY A 40 -35.74 -25.21 -0.23
CA GLY A 40 -35.06 -24.13 -0.91
C GLY A 40 -35.06 -22.78 -0.19
N PRO A 41 -34.03 -21.94 -0.48
CA PRO A 41 -33.83 -20.70 0.22
C PRO A 41 -34.74 -19.61 -0.31
N GLY A 42 -35.59 -19.07 0.58
CA GLY A 42 -36.02 -17.71 0.46
C GLY A 42 -34.78 -16.81 0.36
N ARG A 43 -34.77 -15.80 -0.51
CA ARG A 43 -33.75 -14.75 -0.53
C ARG A 43 -33.76 -14.04 0.82
N GLU A 44 -32.99 -14.56 1.77
CA GLU A 44 -32.67 -13.80 2.97
C GLU A 44 -31.87 -12.55 2.54
N ASP A 45 -32.32 -11.40 3.01
CA ASP A 45 -31.68 -10.10 2.77
C ASP A 45 -30.33 -10.05 3.52
N THR A 46 -29.26 -10.54 2.88
CA THR A 46 -27.90 -10.59 3.45
C THR A 46 -27.27 -9.22 3.60
N ALA A 47 -27.78 -8.20 2.89
CA ALA A 47 -27.24 -6.85 2.83
C ALA A 47 -27.24 -6.08 4.18
N PRO A 48 -28.24 -6.20 5.08
CA PRO A 48 -28.17 -5.59 6.41
C PRO A 48 -27.08 -6.20 7.30
N ARG A 49 -26.98 -7.54 7.33
CA ARG A 49 -26.00 -8.26 8.17
C ARG A 49 -24.56 -7.94 7.78
N HIS A 50 -24.27 -7.81 6.49
CA HIS A 50 -22.95 -7.43 5.98
C HIS A 50 -22.58 -6.00 6.38
N ARG A 51 -23.49 -5.02 6.22
CA ARG A 51 -23.28 -3.64 6.70
C ARG A 51 -22.90 -3.58 8.17
N ASP A 52 -23.63 -4.31 9.00
CA ASP A 52 -23.35 -4.37 10.43
C ASP A 52 -22.00 -5.01 10.73
N ALA A 53 -21.54 -5.97 9.92
CA ALA A 53 -20.24 -6.61 10.08
C ALA A 53 -19.10 -5.63 9.76
N VAL A 54 -19.16 -4.90 8.62
CA VAL A 54 -18.15 -3.90 8.26
C VAL A 54 -18.09 -2.78 9.30
N GLN A 55 -19.24 -2.25 9.73
CA GLN A 55 -19.25 -1.22 10.76
C GLN A 55 -18.65 -1.72 12.08
N ARG A 56 -18.99 -2.94 12.51
CA ARG A 56 -18.40 -3.53 13.73
C ARG A 56 -16.88 -3.70 13.61
N SER A 57 -16.38 -4.11 12.44
CA SER A 57 -14.91 -4.21 12.23
C SER A 57 -14.23 -2.85 12.40
N LEU A 58 -14.81 -1.75 11.88
CA LEU A 58 -14.24 -0.42 12.08
C LEU A 58 -14.34 0.04 13.54
N ASP A 59 -15.46 -0.23 14.20
CA ASP A 59 -15.65 0.09 15.63
C ASP A 59 -14.62 -0.65 16.50
N GLU A 60 -14.27 -1.89 16.12
CA GLU A 60 -13.25 -2.69 16.81
C GLU A 60 -11.85 -2.10 16.64
N LEU A 61 -11.46 -1.66 15.43
CA LEU A 61 -10.19 -0.97 15.20
C LEU A 61 -10.03 0.28 16.10
N VAL A 62 -11.12 0.99 16.35
CA VAL A 62 -11.08 2.18 17.22
C VAL A 62 -11.06 1.77 18.70
N ARG A 63 -11.86 0.78 19.09
CA ARG A 63 -12.08 0.44 20.49
C ARG A 63 -10.98 -0.44 21.08
N ALA A 64 -10.49 -1.44 20.33
CA ALA A 64 -9.51 -2.41 20.78
C ALA A 64 -8.08 -2.03 20.40
N ASP A 65 -7.89 -1.48 19.19
CA ASP A 65 -6.57 -1.16 18.67
C ASP A 65 -6.18 0.31 18.86
N ASP A 66 -7.05 1.15 19.46
CA ASP A 66 -6.78 2.57 19.75
C ASP A 66 -6.45 3.42 18.49
N PHE A 67 -7.02 3.05 17.32
CA PHE A 67 -6.97 3.94 16.16
C PHE A 67 -7.89 5.15 16.40
N PRO A 68 -7.42 6.41 16.25
CA PRO A 68 -8.26 7.59 16.47
C PRO A 68 -9.50 7.62 15.58
N ALA A 69 -9.34 7.22 14.32
CA ALA A 69 -10.43 7.01 13.38
C ALA A 69 -10.12 5.87 12.42
N ALA A 70 -11.19 5.24 11.95
CA ALA A 70 -11.20 4.34 10.81
C ALA A 70 -12.29 4.78 9.83
N LEU A 71 -12.01 4.69 8.52
CA LEU A 71 -12.98 4.97 7.46
C LEU A 71 -12.86 3.92 6.36
N ALA A 72 -13.98 3.59 5.76
CA ALA A 72 -14.02 2.61 4.67
C ALA A 72 -14.95 3.06 3.54
N SER A 73 -14.55 2.69 2.33
CA SER A 73 -15.41 2.65 1.16
C SER A 73 -15.51 1.22 0.66
N VAL A 74 -16.73 0.73 0.47
CA VAL A 74 -17.01 -0.61 -0.05
C VAL A 74 -17.85 -0.49 -1.31
N ARG A 75 -17.37 -1.05 -2.40
CA ARG A 75 -18.09 -1.15 -3.67
C ARG A 75 -18.58 -2.58 -3.84
N GLU A 76 -19.88 -2.71 -3.86
CA GLU A 76 -20.57 -3.98 -4.06
C GLU A 76 -20.46 -4.47 -5.52
N ARG A 77 -20.78 -5.73 -5.77
CA ARG A 77 -20.78 -6.34 -7.10
C ARG A 77 -21.71 -5.62 -8.10
N ASP A 78 -22.84 -5.08 -7.63
CA ASP A 78 -23.79 -4.30 -8.45
C ASP A 78 -23.38 -2.85 -8.69
N GLY A 79 -22.19 -2.47 -8.20
CA GLY A 79 -21.62 -1.13 -8.35
C GLY A 79 -22.04 -0.13 -7.28
N ARG A 80 -22.95 -0.47 -6.36
CA ARG A 80 -23.29 0.41 -5.23
C ARG A 80 -22.08 0.64 -4.34
N VAL A 81 -21.89 1.88 -3.92
CA VAL A 81 -20.81 2.28 -3.01
C VAL A 81 -21.40 2.64 -1.66
N ARG A 82 -20.76 2.15 -0.59
CA ARG A 82 -21.11 2.45 0.80
C ARG A 82 -19.90 2.95 1.54
N HIS A 83 -20.12 3.86 2.47
CA HIS A 83 -19.09 4.42 3.32
C HIS A 83 -19.39 4.14 4.78
N TYR A 84 -18.33 3.86 5.53
CA TYR A 84 -18.37 3.58 6.96
C TYR A 84 -17.34 4.41 7.67
N THR A 85 -17.63 4.83 8.89
CA THR A 85 -16.68 5.59 9.70
C THR A 85 -16.80 5.21 11.17
N ALA A 86 -15.68 5.17 11.88
CA ALA A 86 -15.62 4.96 13.32
C ALA A 86 -14.63 5.93 13.95
N GLY A 87 -14.77 6.20 15.24
CA GLY A 87 -13.90 7.09 16.00
C GLY A 87 -14.15 8.58 15.75
N VAL A 88 -13.08 9.39 15.84
CA VAL A 88 -13.14 10.85 15.70
C VAL A 88 -12.07 11.38 14.76
N ALA A 89 -12.42 12.38 13.97
CA ALA A 89 -11.49 13.03 13.03
C ALA A 89 -10.39 13.84 13.72
N ASP A 90 -10.65 14.34 14.89
CA ASP A 90 -9.73 15.17 15.69
C ASP A 90 -9.88 14.80 17.16
N LEU A 91 -8.80 14.30 17.77
CA LEU A 91 -8.79 13.87 19.17
C LEU A 91 -9.05 15.04 20.14
N ARG A 92 -8.65 16.26 19.78
CA ARG A 92 -8.82 17.45 20.61
C ARG A 92 -10.26 17.98 20.57
N THR A 93 -10.87 18.06 19.39
CA THR A 93 -12.21 18.62 19.20
C THR A 93 -13.32 17.58 19.22
N ARG A 94 -12.97 16.29 19.10
CA ARG A 94 -13.92 15.18 18.95
C ARG A 94 -14.81 15.31 17.70
N ALA A 95 -14.33 16.02 16.68
CA ALA A 95 -15.05 16.21 15.43
C ALA A 95 -15.40 14.87 14.77
N LYS A 96 -16.55 14.81 14.12
CA LYS A 96 -17.01 13.62 13.40
C LYS A 96 -16.07 13.30 12.22
N VAL A 97 -15.79 12.02 12.01
CA VAL A 97 -15.01 11.53 10.84
C VAL A 97 -15.76 11.87 9.56
N PRO A 98 -15.11 12.55 8.59
CA PRO A 98 -15.72 12.83 7.29
C PRO A 98 -16.03 11.52 6.55
N THR A 99 -17.22 11.43 6.00
CA THR A 99 -17.56 10.34 5.08
C THR A 99 -16.68 10.46 3.83
N ASP A 100 -15.89 9.43 3.53
CA ASP A 100 -14.96 9.43 2.39
C ASP A 100 -13.94 10.60 2.41
N GLY A 101 -13.37 10.88 3.57
CA GLY A 101 -12.36 11.94 3.75
C GLY A 101 -11.03 11.59 3.05
N TYR A 102 -10.26 12.64 2.70
CA TYR A 102 -8.92 12.47 2.15
C TYR A 102 -7.97 11.82 3.18
N VAL A 103 -7.14 10.91 2.71
CA VAL A 103 -6.06 10.28 3.48
C VAL A 103 -4.79 10.19 2.62
N ARG A 104 -3.63 10.22 3.26
CA ARG A 104 -2.38 9.85 2.58
C ARG A 104 -2.39 8.35 2.38
N ILE A 105 -2.23 7.90 1.13
CA ILE A 105 -2.38 6.48 0.77
C ILE A 105 -1.06 5.71 0.75
N GLY A 106 0.05 6.36 1.13
CA GLY A 106 1.35 5.71 1.27
C GLY A 106 1.72 4.89 0.04
N SER A 107 2.14 3.66 0.26
CA SER A 107 2.66 2.76 -0.79
C SER A 107 1.66 2.37 -1.88
N ASN A 108 0.37 2.68 -1.77
CA ASN A 108 -0.55 2.59 -2.92
C ASN A 108 -0.06 3.42 -4.11
N THR A 109 0.73 4.48 -3.85
CA THR A 109 1.42 5.29 -4.87
C THR A 109 2.22 4.42 -5.85
N LYS A 110 2.78 3.30 -5.37
CA LYS A 110 3.56 2.37 -6.20
C LYS A 110 2.75 1.78 -7.35
N THR A 111 1.49 1.44 -7.10
CA THR A 111 0.62 0.94 -8.17
C THR A 111 0.37 2.00 -9.24
N TYR A 112 0.17 3.27 -8.84
CA TYR A 112 0.05 4.37 -9.81
C TYR A 112 1.31 4.51 -10.67
N LEU A 113 2.50 4.49 -10.03
CA LEU A 113 3.76 4.57 -10.78
C LEU A 113 3.97 3.36 -11.70
N ALA A 114 3.68 2.15 -11.22
CA ALA A 114 3.79 0.93 -12.02
C ALA A 114 2.89 0.97 -13.26
N VAL A 115 1.68 1.51 -13.14
CA VAL A 115 0.78 1.74 -14.29
C VAL A 115 1.41 2.70 -15.30
N VAL A 116 2.00 3.82 -14.85
CA VAL A 116 2.72 4.76 -15.75
C VAL A 116 3.87 4.04 -16.48
N VAL A 117 4.70 3.28 -15.75
CA VAL A 117 5.80 2.51 -16.38
C VAL A 117 5.26 1.51 -17.39
N LEU A 118 4.20 0.77 -17.08
CA LEU A 118 3.61 -0.22 -17.99
C LEU A 118 2.92 0.42 -19.20
N GLN A 119 2.38 1.62 -19.09
CA GLN A 119 1.91 2.39 -20.25
C GLN A 119 3.08 2.79 -21.16
N LEU A 120 4.20 3.25 -20.58
CA LEU A 120 5.42 3.56 -21.34
C LEU A 120 6.04 2.32 -21.98
N VAL A 121 5.87 1.14 -21.37
CA VAL A 121 6.21 -0.15 -22.00
C VAL A 121 5.30 -0.42 -23.20
N GLY A 122 4.00 -0.19 -23.06
CA GLY A 122 3.05 -0.33 -24.17
C GLY A 122 3.31 0.64 -25.32
N GLU A 123 3.87 1.82 -25.03
CA GLU A 123 4.31 2.83 -26.01
C GLU A 123 5.69 2.48 -26.64
N GLY A 124 6.35 1.41 -26.22
CA GLY A 124 7.69 1.01 -26.69
C GLY A 124 8.83 1.94 -26.22
N ARG A 125 8.59 2.77 -25.18
CA ARG A 125 9.56 3.72 -24.63
C ARG A 125 10.40 3.12 -23.50
N ILE A 126 9.91 2.08 -22.87
CA ILE A 126 10.59 1.32 -21.80
C ILE A 126 10.50 -0.17 -22.12
N GLY A 127 11.60 -0.91 -21.96
CA GLY A 127 11.62 -2.37 -21.95
C GLY A 127 11.58 -2.87 -20.50
N LEU A 128 10.65 -3.77 -20.16
CA LEU A 128 10.58 -4.30 -18.77
C LEU A 128 11.83 -5.06 -18.38
N ASP A 129 12.44 -5.78 -19.33
CA ASP A 129 13.61 -6.61 -19.09
C ASP A 129 14.91 -5.92 -19.49
N GLU A 130 14.84 -4.64 -19.88
CA GLU A 130 16.01 -3.80 -20.10
C GLU A 130 16.65 -3.37 -18.77
N PRO A 131 18.00 -3.30 -18.72
CA PRO A 131 18.71 -2.76 -17.56
C PRO A 131 18.33 -1.31 -17.29
N VAL A 132 18.22 -0.92 -16.02
CA VAL A 132 17.97 0.49 -15.62
C VAL A 132 19.06 1.43 -16.12
N GLU A 133 20.28 0.92 -16.34
CA GLU A 133 21.40 1.64 -16.91
C GLU A 133 21.11 2.25 -18.29
N THR A 134 20.27 1.59 -19.08
CA THR A 134 19.82 2.08 -20.41
C THR A 134 19.16 3.46 -20.31
N TYR A 135 18.42 3.69 -19.22
CA TYR A 135 17.64 4.91 -18.99
C TYR A 135 18.34 5.88 -18.04
N LEU A 136 19.10 5.36 -17.07
CA LEU A 136 19.75 6.11 -16.00
C LEU A 136 21.26 5.78 -15.95
N PRO A 137 22.02 6.14 -16.99
CA PRO A 137 23.44 5.77 -17.10
C PRO A 137 24.25 6.31 -15.93
N GLY A 138 25.00 5.42 -15.26
CA GLY A 138 25.88 5.73 -14.14
C GLY A 138 25.18 6.09 -12.81
N LEU A 139 23.84 6.16 -12.80
CA LEU A 139 23.10 6.66 -11.63
C LEU A 139 22.98 5.62 -10.51
N VAL A 140 22.72 4.35 -10.85
CA VAL A 140 22.45 3.27 -9.88
C VAL A 140 23.75 2.48 -9.67
N ARG A 141 24.56 2.94 -8.69
CA ARG A 141 25.85 2.37 -8.31
C ARG A 141 26.01 2.42 -6.78
N GLY A 142 26.48 1.34 -6.20
CA GLY A 142 26.72 1.24 -4.75
C GLY A 142 27.50 -0.05 -4.40
N ASP A 143 27.63 -0.35 -3.13
CA ASP A 143 28.29 -1.57 -2.65
C ASP A 143 27.41 -2.80 -3.01
N GLY A 144 27.89 -3.62 -3.96
CA GLY A 144 27.14 -4.73 -4.54
C GLY A 144 25.99 -4.29 -5.48
N VAL A 145 25.79 -2.98 -5.72
CA VAL A 145 24.72 -2.46 -6.58
C VAL A 145 25.26 -2.02 -7.93
N ASP A 146 24.72 -2.60 -9.01
CA ASP A 146 25.05 -2.23 -10.39
C ASP A 146 23.77 -2.19 -11.27
N GLY A 147 23.37 -0.99 -11.71
CA GLY A 147 22.21 -0.76 -12.57
C GLY A 147 22.28 -1.46 -13.94
N ARG A 148 23.44 -1.91 -14.37
CA ARG A 148 23.61 -2.74 -15.59
C ARG A 148 23.03 -4.15 -15.44
N ARG A 149 22.84 -4.62 -14.19
CA ARG A 149 22.35 -5.95 -13.84
C ARG A 149 20.90 -5.94 -13.34
N ILE A 150 20.36 -4.76 -13.02
CA ILE A 150 19.00 -4.58 -12.51
C ILE A 150 18.08 -4.20 -13.65
N THR A 151 17.01 -4.97 -13.87
CA THR A 151 15.98 -4.67 -14.88
C THR A 151 14.85 -3.80 -14.30
N VAL A 152 14.08 -3.15 -15.19
CA VAL A 152 12.89 -2.39 -14.79
C VAL A 152 11.86 -3.30 -14.11
N ARG A 153 11.69 -4.53 -14.59
CA ARG A 153 10.83 -5.54 -13.95
C ARG A 153 11.21 -5.79 -12.50
N GLN A 154 12.49 -6.00 -12.24
CA GLN A 154 13.00 -6.28 -10.90
C GLN A 154 12.79 -5.12 -9.94
N LEU A 155 12.84 -3.86 -10.42
CA LEU A 155 12.43 -2.71 -9.60
C LEU A 155 10.96 -2.80 -9.19
N LEU A 156 10.06 -2.97 -10.17
CA LEU A 156 8.62 -2.99 -9.90
C LEU A 156 8.19 -4.17 -9.05
N GLN A 157 8.92 -5.29 -9.11
CA GLN A 157 8.61 -6.54 -8.41
C GLN A 157 9.35 -6.73 -7.08
N HIS A 158 10.22 -5.77 -6.70
CA HIS A 158 11.06 -5.87 -5.49
C HIS A 158 12.03 -7.07 -5.46
N THR A 159 12.56 -7.43 -6.62
CA THR A 159 13.58 -8.49 -6.77
C THR A 159 14.92 -7.94 -7.28
N SER A 160 15.17 -6.64 -7.11
CA SER A 160 16.37 -5.95 -7.59
C SER A 160 17.59 -6.10 -6.68
N GLY A 161 17.39 -6.51 -5.42
CA GLY A 161 18.43 -6.47 -4.38
C GLY A 161 18.77 -5.07 -3.85
N LEU A 162 18.07 -4.01 -4.28
CA LEU A 162 18.31 -2.65 -3.78
C LEU A 162 17.91 -2.49 -2.32
N PRO A 163 18.81 -1.99 -1.46
CA PRO A 163 18.50 -1.74 -0.05
C PRO A 163 17.47 -0.62 0.10
N ASN A 164 16.72 -0.68 1.20
CA ASN A 164 15.61 0.25 1.44
C ASN A 164 16.10 1.50 2.18
N TYR A 165 16.02 2.67 1.52
CA TYR A 165 16.45 3.95 2.09
C TYR A 165 15.76 4.30 3.42
N THR A 166 14.55 3.78 3.66
CA THR A 166 13.80 4.09 4.88
C THR A 166 14.49 3.60 6.16
N ALA A 167 15.44 2.66 6.04
CA ALA A 167 16.26 2.21 7.16
C ALA A 167 17.21 3.31 7.69
N LEU A 168 17.48 4.35 6.89
CA LEU A 168 18.34 5.48 7.25
C LEU A 168 17.56 6.77 7.54
N LEU A 169 16.23 6.72 7.53
CA LEU A 169 15.43 7.86 8.00
C LEU A 169 15.63 8.06 9.51
N PRO A 170 15.59 9.32 9.99
CA PRO A 170 15.68 9.59 11.40
C PRO A 170 14.65 8.80 12.24
N GLU A 171 15.07 8.32 13.42
CA GLU A 171 14.20 7.56 14.33
C GLU A 171 13.03 8.39 14.86
N THR A 172 13.22 9.71 14.99
CA THR A 172 12.22 10.63 15.52
C THR A 172 11.55 11.36 14.36
N TYR A 173 10.25 11.22 14.24
CA TYR A 173 9.42 11.83 13.20
C TYR A 173 9.62 13.36 13.09
N GLU A 174 9.74 14.08 14.23
CA GLU A 174 9.91 15.54 14.25
C GLU A 174 11.14 16.02 13.47
N LEU A 175 12.19 15.20 13.33
CA LEU A 175 13.40 15.56 12.59
C LEU A 175 13.19 15.62 11.07
N ILE A 176 12.15 14.97 10.56
CA ILE A 176 11.85 14.91 9.12
C ILE A 176 10.52 15.54 8.74
N ARG A 177 9.67 15.84 9.72
CA ARG A 177 8.28 16.26 9.53
C ARG A 177 8.09 17.36 8.49
N HIS A 178 8.93 18.39 8.54
CA HIS A 178 8.82 19.57 7.68
C HIS A 178 9.99 19.69 6.68
N ARG A 179 10.83 18.65 6.60
CA ARG A 179 11.97 18.62 5.72
C ARG A 179 11.57 18.12 4.34
N TYR A 180 11.76 18.94 3.33
CA TYR A 180 11.72 18.47 1.94
C TYR A 180 12.97 17.60 1.65
N VAL A 181 12.77 16.39 1.17
CA VAL A 181 13.81 15.44 0.77
C VAL A 181 13.75 15.27 -0.74
N GLN A 182 14.86 15.56 -1.44
CA GLN A 182 14.91 15.40 -2.88
C GLN A 182 14.94 13.91 -3.28
N PRO A 183 14.37 13.53 -4.44
CA PRO A 183 14.41 12.14 -4.92
C PRO A 183 15.83 11.58 -5.03
N ARG A 184 16.79 12.42 -5.42
CA ARG A 184 18.19 12.03 -5.47
C ARG A 184 18.78 11.71 -4.10
N GLU A 185 18.42 12.46 -3.07
CA GLU A 185 18.84 12.21 -1.69
C GLU A 185 18.29 10.87 -1.18
N LEU A 186 17.02 10.54 -1.48
CA LEU A 186 16.44 9.23 -1.16
C LEU A 186 17.20 8.08 -1.84
N LEU A 187 17.58 8.27 -3.11
CA LEU A 187 18.40 7.29 -3.83
C LEU A 187 19.77 7.14 -3.20
N ASP A 188 20.46 8.25 -2.89
CA ASP A 188 21.80 8.23 -2.30
C ASP A 188 21.79 7.53 -0.92
N MET A 189 20.74 7.75 -0.10
CA MET A 189 20.53 7.02 1.15
C MET A 189 20.38 5.50 0.91
N GLY A 190 19.64 5.08 -0.11
CA GLY A 190 19.55 3.68 -0.48
C GLY A 190 20.91 3.12 -0.90
N LEU A 191 21.59 3.79 -1.84
CA LEU A 191 22.87 3.34 -2.43
C LEU A 191 24.05 3.39 -1.47
N SER A 192 23.95 4.09 -0.34
CA SER A 192 24.98 4.09 0.71
C SER A 192 25.01 2.81 1.56
N GLN A 193 24.03 1.92 1.37
CA GLN A 193 23.94 0.64 2.03
C GLN A 193 24.36 -0.49 1.09
N GLN A 194 24.82 -1.62 1.65
CA GLN A 194 25.15 -2.82 0.88
C GLN A 194 23.88 -3.43 0.25
N ALA A 195 23.99 -3.96 -0.98
CA ALA A 195 22.94 -4.72 -1.64
C ALA A 195 22.41 -5.84 -0.72
N THR A 196 21.09 -6.05 -0.76
CA THR A 196 20.43 -7.07 0.10
C THR A 196 20.45 -8.46 -0.54
N ASP A 197 20.53 -8.54 -1.87
CA ASP A 197 20.58 -9.77 -2.64
C ASP A 197 21.11 -9.48 -4.05
N GLU A 198 21.38 -10.50 -4.84
CA GLU A 198 21.66 -10.38 -6.27
C GLU A 198 20.37 -10.01 -7.04
N PRO A 199 20.49 -9.22 -8.14
CA PRO A 199 19.33 -8.92 -8.99
C PRO A 199 18.67 -10.19 -9.54
N GLY A 200 17.35 -10.31 -9.37
CA GLY A 200 16.58 -11.52 -9.71
C GLY A 200 16.52 -12.55 -8.58
N GLY A 201 17.09 -12.25 -7.41
CA GLY A 201 17.00 -13.08 -6.21
C GLY A 201 15.61 -13.06 -5.54
N THR A 202 15.59 -13.19 -4.24
CA THR A 202 14.34 -13.25 -3.47
C THR A 202 13.63 -11.91 -3.40
N PHE A 203 12.31 -11.94 -3.20
CA PHE A 203 11.52 -10.74 -2.92
C PHE A 203 12.00 -10.05 -1.64
N ALA A 204 12.40 -8.79 -1.76
CA ALA A 204 12.79 -7.91 -0.66
C ALA A 204 12.22 -6.51 -0.89
N TYR A 205 11.14 -6.19 -0.17
CA TYR A 205 10.46 -4.91 -0.32
C TYR A 205 11.39 -3.72 -0.05
N SER A 206 11.56 -2.85 -1.04
CA SER A 206 12.42 -1.67 -0.95
C SER A 206 11.77 -0.46 -1.65
N ASN A 207 11.60 0.63 -0.90
CA ASN A 207 11.12 1.89 -1.45
C ASN A 207 12.10 2.51 -2.45
N THR A 208 13.40 2.20 -2.34
CA THR A 208 14.44 2.64 -3.29
C THR A 208 14.12 2.20 -4.72
N ASN A 209 13.53 1.03 -4.91
CA ASN A 209 13.08 0.56 -6.22
C ASN A 209 12.17 1.56 -6.92
N TYR A 210 11.21 2.14 -6.18
CA TYR A 210 10.23 3.07 -6.72
C TYR A 210 10.76 4.51 -6.83
N VAL A 211 11.80 4.84 -6.08
CA VAL A 211 12.58 6.06 -6.33
C VAL A 211 13.29 5.95 -7.67
N VAL A 212 14.00 4.83 -7.93
CA VAL A 212 14.66 4.59 -9.22
C VAL A 212 13.64 4.57 -10.38
N ALA A 213 12.51 3.86 -10.21
CA ALA A 213 11.46 3.82 -11.22
C ALA A 213 10.85 5.20 -11.51
N GLY A 214 10.68 6.05 -10.49
CA GLY A 214 10.22 7.43 -10.66
C GLY A 214 11.21 8.28 -11.44
N LEU A 215 12.51 8.23 -11.10
CA LEU A 215 13.58 8.90 -11.83
C LEU A 215 13.67 8.43 -13.29
N LEU A 216 13.44 7.13 -13.52
CA LEU A 216 13.38 6.55 -14.86
C LEU A 216 12.21 7.13 -15.67
N VAL A 217 11.02 7.23 -15.08
CA VAL A 217 9.85 7.86 -15.73
C VAL A 217 10.17 9.31 -16.09
N GLU A 218 10.71 10.11 -15.17
CA GLU A 218 11.09 11.51 -15.45
C GLU A 218 12.11 11.61 -16.57
N ARG A 219 13.12 10.73 -16.58
CA ARG A 219 14.16 10.70 -17.62
C ARG A 219 13.59 10.37 -18.99
N VAL A 220 12.69 9.40 -19.09
CA VAL A 220 12.10 8.93 -20.35
C VAL A 220 11.07 9.92 -20.89
N THR A 221 10.29 10.56 -20.01
CA THR A 221 9.20 11.45 -20.41
C THR A 221 9.61 12.92 -20.52
N GLY A 222 10.65 13.32 -19.80
CA GLY A 222 11.06 14.71 -19.63
C GLY A 222 10.09 15.51 -18.76
N ARG A 223 9.22 14.83 -17.98
CA ARG A 223 8.21 15.45 -17.13
C ARG A 223 8.30 14.93 -15.70
N PRO A 224 7.92 15.74 -14.70
CA PRO A 224 7.82 15.27 -13.32
C PRO A 224 6.86 14.09 -13.18
N VAL A 225 7.21 13.12 -12.32
CA VAL A 225 6.41 11.91 -12.08
C VAL A 225 4.96 12.23 -11.66
N ARG A 226 4.76 13.34 -10.91
CA ARG A 226 3.43 13.81 -10.51
C ARG A 226 2.55 14.18 -11.71
N GLU A 227 3.14 14.76 -12.76
CA GLU A 227 2.42 15.12 -13.97
C GLU A 227 2.05 13.88 -14.79
N GLU A 228 2.95 12.92 -14.89
CA GLU A 228 2.68 11.66 -15.58
C GLU A 228 1.55 10.88 -14.88
N ILE A 229 1.58 10.77 -13.54
CA ILE A 229 0.48 10.13 -12.77
C ILE A 229 -0.83 10.92 -12.98
N THR A 230 -0.79 12.25 -12.91
CA THR A 230 -1.99 13.08 -13.07
C THR A 230 -2.59 12.94 -14.47
N ASN A 231 -1.76 13.07 -15.50
CA ASN A 231 -2.23 13.11 -16.89
C ASN A 231 -2.63 11.73 -17.42
N ARG A 232 -1.97 10.67 -16.94
CA ARG A 232 -2.19 9.31 -17.43
C ARG A 232 -3.22 8.51 -16.63
N ILE A 233 -3.49 8.90 -15.39
CA ILE A 233 -4.36 8.12 -14.49
C ILE A 233 -5.43 8.99 -13.86
N ILE A 234 -5.06 10.02 -13.09
CA ILE A 234 -6.01 10.78 -12.27
C ILE A 234 -7.03 11.50 -13.15
N THR A 235 -6.57 12.23 -14.16
CA THR A 235 -7.44 12.98 -15.06
C THR A 235 -8.30 12.08 -15.95
N PRO A 236 -7.78 11.05 -16.65
CA PRO A 236 -8.60 10.18 -17.50
C PRO A 236 -9.68 9.42 -16.74
N LEU A 237 -9.37 8.95 -15.53
CA LEU A 237 -10.35 8.26 -14.69
C LEU A 237 -11.30 9.22 -13.95
N GLY A 238 -11.06 10.55 -14.00
CA GLY A 238 -11.84 11.54 -13.25
C GLY A 238 -11.77 11.32 -11.74
N LEU A 239 -10.61 10.99 -11.21
CA LEU A 239 -10.37 10.82 -9.77
C LEU A 239 -10.27 12.21 -9.11
N ARG A 240 -11.43 12.81 -8.82
CA ARG A 240 -11.53 14.21 -8.38
C ARG A 240 -10.97 14.43 -6.96
N HIS A 241 -10.85 13.36 -6.20
CA HIS A 241 -10.39 13.37 -4.82
C HIS A 241 -9.04 12.63 -4.67
N THR A 242 -8.27 12.58 -5.76
CA THR A 242 -6.90 12.05 -5.77
C THR A 242 -5.95 13.11 -6.30
N TYR A 243 -4.81 13.27 -5.65
CA TYR A 243 -3.76 14.18 -6.12
C TYR A 243 -2.38 13.73 -5.64
N PHE A 244 -1.37 14.12 -6.40
CA PHE A 244 0.02 14.02 -6.00
C PHE A 244 0.44 15.41 -5.47
N PRO A 245 0.78 15.56 -4.17
CA PRO A 245 1.19 16.86 -3.60
C PRO A 245 2.33 17.50 -4.36
N ASN A 246 2.31 18.83 -4.49
CA ASN A 246 3.44 19.56 -5.05
C ASN A 246 4.59 19.66 -4.03
N VAL A 247 5.74 20.13 -4.51
CA VAL A 247 6.87 20.48 -3.64
C VAL A 247 6.42 21.53 -2.64
N GLY A 248 6.58 21.24 -1.34
CA GLY A 248 6.19 22.12 -0.24
C GLY A 248 4.72 22.03 0.19
N ASP A 249 3.87 21.24 -0.49
CA ASP A 249 2.50 20.99 -0.07
C ASP A 249 2.51 20.01 1.12
N GLN A 250 2.35 20.54 2.32
CA GLN A 250 2.36 19.76 3.57
C GLN A 250 0.97 19.39 4.07
N GLU A 251 -0.04 20.11 3.65
CA GLU A 251 -1.42 19.92 4.12
C GLU A 251 -2.17 18.85 3.32
N VAL A 252 -3.11 18.18 3.99
CA VAL A 252 -4.11 17.33 3.33
C VAL A 252 -5.34 18.18 3.02
N ARG A 253 -5.88 18.06 1.79
CA ARG A 253 -7.12 18.79 1.40
C ARG A 253 -8.29 18.38 2.27
N ARG A 254 -9.23 19.30 2.47
CA ARG A 254 -10.44 19.06 3.27
C ARG A 254 -11.58 18.52 2.39
N PRO A 255 -12.48 17.69 2.95
CA PRO A 255 -12.47 17.20 4.36
C PRO A 255 -11.52 16.02 4.56
N HIS A 256 -10.86 15.95 5.70
CA HIS A 256 -10.00 14.83 6.11
C HIS A 256 -10.09 14.59 7.62
N PRO A 257 -9.87 13.37 8.13
CA PRO A 257 -9.53 13.13 9.51
C PRO A 257 -8.05 13.47 9.74
N ASN A 258 -7.68 13.91 10.94
CA ASN A 258 -6.30 14.14 11.30
C ASN A 258 -5.54 12.81 11.41
N GLY A 259 -4.29 12.81 10.94
CA GLY A 259 -3.37 11.69 11.10
C GLY A 259 -2.56 11.84 12.38
N TYR A 260 -2.34 10.73 13.07
CA TYR A 260 -1.65 10.71 14.37
C TYR A 260 -0.45 9.77 14.35
N HIS A 261 0.55 10.11 15.17
CA HIS A 261 1.76 9.31 15.32
C HIS A 261 2.26 9.33 16.77
N ARG A 262 2.97 8.28 17.15
CA ARG A 262 3.80 8.21 18.35
C ARG A 262 5.05 7.39 18.01
N ASP A 263 6.21 7.86 18.42
CA ASP A 263 7.48 7.15 18.16
C ASP A 263 7.58 5.87 19.01
N ARG A 264 6.87 5.81 20.14
CA ARG A 264 6.84 4.67 21.06
C ARG A 264 5.43 4.43 21.59
N PRO A 265 5.04 3.18 21.87
CA PRO A 265 3.68 2.85 22.32
C PRO A 265 3.20 3.60 23.57
N GLU A 266 4.12 3.91 24.50
CA GLU A 266 3.82 4.60 25.75
C GLU A 266 3.69 6.13 25.63
N GLN A 267 4.04 6.71 24.47
CA GLN A 267 3.92 8.14 24.22
C GLN A 267 2.49 8.51 23.81
N PRO A 268 2.06 9.75 24.11
CA PRO A 268 0.80 10.26 23.60
C PRO A 268 0.84 10.40 22.08
N LEU A 269 -0.32 10.26 21.45
CA LEU A 269 -0.49 10.50 20.04
C LEU A 269 -0.32 11.99 19.71
N THR A 270 0.54 12.30 18.76
CA THR A 270 0.76 13.64 18.21
C THR A 270 0.08 13.77 16.86
N ASP A 271 -0.57 14.91 16.60
CA ASP A 271 -1.14 15.24 15.29
C ASP A 271 -0.01 15.48 14.28
N VAL A 272 0.03 14.66 13.25
CA VAL A 272 1.04 14.68 12.18
C VAL A 272 0.42 14.91 10.80
N THR A 273 -0.80 15.43 10.76
CA THR A 273 -1.53 15.69 9.52
C THR A 273 -0.75 16.58 8.57
N VAL A 274 -0.16 17.66 9.13
CA VAL A 274 0.70 18.60 8.40
C VAL A 274 2.14 18.10 8.42
N MET A 275 2.60 17.58 7.29
CA MET A 275 3.97 17.08 7.10
C MET A 275 4.40 17.18 5.64
N ASP A 276 5.69 17.32 5.38
CA ASP A 276 6.24 17.20 4.04
C ASP A 276 6.25 15.72 3.61
N PRO A 277 5.50 15.33 2.56
CA PRO A 277 5.40 13.94 2.14
C PRO A 277 6.51 13.49 1.20
N SER A 278 7.50 14.35 0.91
CA SER A 278 8.54 14.08 -0.09
C SER A 278 9.42 12.87 0.25
N MET A 279 9.52 12.52 1.53
CA MET A 279 10.16 11.26 1.94
C MET A 279 9.53 10.02 1.30
N GLY A 280 8.28 10.08 0.90
CA GLY A 280 7.58 9.00 0.18
C GLY A 280 7.73 9.11 -1.33
N TRP A 281 7.78 10.32 -1.86
CA TRP A 281 7.84 10.65 -3.28
C TRP A 281 7.10 9.65 -4.18
N ALA A 282 7.77 9.11 -5.23
CA ALA A 282 7.19 8.11 -6.16
C ALA A 282 6.85 6.76 -5.49
N ALA A 283 7.32 6.51 -4.26
CA ALA A 283 7.02 5.33 -3.48
C ALA A 283 5.82 5.50 -2.51
N GLY A 284 5.37 6.76 -2.22
CA GLY A 284 4.40 6.91 -1.12
C GLY A 284 3.69 8.25 -0.96
N GLN A 285 3.75 9.20 -1.91
CA GLN A 285 3.32 10.59 -1.68
C GLN A 285 1.85 10.89 -2.00
N VAL A 286 1.16 10.03 -2.77
CA VAL A 286 -0.23 10.31 -3.23
C VAL A 286 -1.20 10.41 -2.06
N VAL A 287 -2.18 11.31 -2.22
CA VAL A 287 -3.34 11.49 -1.35
C VAL A 287 -4.60 11.15 -2.14
N ALA A 288 -5.52 10.40 -1.54
CA ALA A 288 -6.79 10.05 -2.16
C ALA A 288 -7.90 9.87 -1.10
N THR A 289 -9.14 9.75 -1.55
CA THR A 289 -10.22 9.21 -0.72
C THR A 289 -10.31 7.68 -0.90
N PRO A 290 -10.88 6.94 0.06
CA PRO A 290 -11.12 5.51 -0.09
C PRO A 290 -11.92 5.13 -1.36
N SER A 291 -12.91 5.93 -1.74
CA SER A 291 -13.71 5.65 -2.94
C SER A 291 -12.94 5.87 -4.25
N ASP A 292 -12.12 6.92 -4.33
CA ASP A 292 -11.26 7.14 -5.50
C ASP A 292 -10.20 6.04 -5.63
N LEU A 293 -9.68 5.53 -4.49
CA LEU A 293 -8.74 4.43 -4.50
C LEU A 293 -9.41 3.13 -5.01
N ASN A 294 -10.62 2.82 -4.55
CA ASN A 294 -11.42 1.71 -5.10
C ASN A 294 -11.66 1.87 -6.61
N ARG A 295 -12.01 3.08 -7.06
CA ARG A 295 -12.23 3.37 -8.49
C ARG A 295 -10.97 3.14 -9.31
N PHE A 296 -9.81 3.59 -8.82
CA PHE A 296 -8.52 3.38 -9.48
C PHE A 296 -8.23 1.89 -9.66
N PHE A 297 -8.28 1.09 -8.58
CA PHE A 297 -7.98 -0.34 -8.67
C PHE A 297 -9.01 -1.10 -9.50
N THR A 298 -10.30 -0.75 -9.41
CA THR A 298 -11.35 -1.35 -10.26
C THR A 298 -11.10 -1.07 -11.74
N ALA A 299 -10.78 0.16 -12.12
CA ALA A 299 -10.48 0.55 -13.49
C ALA A 299 -9.20 -0.13 -14.02
N LEU A 300 -8.16 -0.20 -13.18
CA LEU A 300 -6.92 -0.89 -13.51
C LEU A 300 -7.15 -2.37 -13.84
N LEU A 301 -7.85 -3.07 -12.95
CA LEU A 301 -8.09 -4.51 -13.10
C LEU A 301 -9.13 -4.82 -14.18
N GLY A 302 -10.02 -3.86 -14.44
CA GLY A 302 -10.95 -3.87 -15.59
C GLY A 302 -10.29 -3.59 -16.95
N GLY A 303 -8.99 -3.26 -16.97
CA GLY A 303 -8.25 -3.03 -18.23
C GLY A 303 -8.43 -1.64 -18.83
N GLU A 304 -8.97 -0.66 -18.10
CA GLU A 304 -9.15 0.70 -18.60
C GLU A 304 -7.83 1.49 -18.73
N LEU A 305 -6.79 1.10 -17.97
CA LEU A 305 -5.52 1.80 -17.91
C LEU A 305 -4.39 1.11 -18.66
N LEU A 306 -4.46 -0.20 -18.83
CA LEU A 306 -3.43 -1.04 -19.41
C LEU A 306 -4.01 -1.97 -20.47
N GLY A 307 -3.28 -2.18 -21.56
CA GLY A 307 -3.61 -3.23 -22.50
C GLY A 307 -3.50 -4.64 -21.88
N PRO A 308 -4.15 -5.65 -22.47
CA PRO A 308 -4.17 -7.02 -21.92
C PRO A 308 -2.78 -7.60 -21.69
N GLY A 309 -1.79 -7.26 -22.53
CA GLY A 309 -0.40 -7.71 -22.39
C GLY A 309 0.25 -7.15 -21.12
N GLN A 310 0.16 -5.83 -20.91
CA GLN A 310 0.72 -5.14 -19.76
C GLN A 310 0.04 -5.56 -18.46
N LEU A 311 -1.28 -5.73 -18.47
CA LEU A 311 -2.03 -6.19 -17.29
C LEU A 311 -1.65 -7.62 -16.89
N ARG A 312 -1.43 -8.51 -17.87
CA ARG A 312 -0.88 -9.86 -17.58
C ARG A 312 0.51 -9.78 -16.94
N GLN A 313 1.41 -8.93 -17.49
CA GLN A 313 2.75 -8.73 -16.90
C GLN A 313 2.64 -8.17 -15.47
N MET A 314 1.71 -7.26 -15.20
CA MET A 314 1.49 -6.71 -13.87
C MET A 314 1.04 -7.77 -12.86
N ARG A 315 0.25 -8.73 -13.30
CA ARG A 315 -0.26 -9.85 -12.48
C ARG A 315 0.69 -11.07 -12.44
N ASP A 316 1.81 -11.04 -13.14
CA ASP A 316 2.84 -12.09 -13.05
C ASP A 316 3.62 -11.91 -11.73
N THR A 317 3.34 -12.78 -10.77
CA THR A 317 3.71 -12.60 -9.37
C THR A 317 4.82 -13.53 -8.92
N VAL A 318 5.63 -13.05 -7.98
CA VAL A 318 6.56 -13.85 -7.17
C VAL A 318 6.00 -14.04 -5.75
N ASP A 319 6.53 -15.02 -5.01
CA ASP A 319 6.20 -15.19 -3.61
C ASP A 319 6.63 -13.95 -2.82
N ALA A 320 5.71 -13.41 -2.03
CA ALA A 320 5.95 -12.23 -1.21
C ALA A 320 5.47 -12.53 0.23
N PRO A 321 6.33 -13.11 1.07
CA PRO A 321 5.97 -13.41 2.45
C PRO A 321 5.47 -12.16 3.17
N GLY A 322 4.30 -12.26 3.78
CA GLY A 322 3.62 -11.17 4.45
C GLY A 322 2.73 -11.67 5.59
N PRO A 323 1.95 -10.78 6.24
CA PRO A 323 1.07 -11.16 7.34
C PRO A 323 -0.05 -12.13 6.91
N LEU A 324 -0.43 -12.13 5.64
CA LEU A 324 -1.40 -13.09 5.12
C LEU A 324 -0.68 -14.20 4.34
N PRO A 325 -0.83 -15.48 4.75
CA PRO A 325 -0.26 -16.61 4.03
C PRO A 325 -0.73 -16.66 2.56
N GLY A 326 0.17 -17.00 1.66
CA GLY A 326 -0.14 -17.11 0.23
C GLY A 326 -0.19 -15.77 -0.51
N SER A 327 0.18 -14.67 0.14
CA SER A 327 0.35 -13.38 -0.55
C SER A 327 1.47 -13.43 -1.58
N ARG A 328 1.25 -12.77 -2.72
CA ARG A 328 2.21 -12.68 -3.83
C ARG A 328 2.32 -11.24 -4.33
N TYR A 329 3.40 -10.92 -5.02
CA TYR A 329 3.65 -9.56 -5.52
C TYR A 329 3.99 -9.58 -7.02
N GLY A 330 3.25 -8.80 -7.79
CA GLY A 330 3.49 -8.56 -9.21
C GLY A 330 4.27 -7.26 -9.45
N LEU A 331 3.94 -6.52 -10.50
CA LEU A 331 4.59 -5.25 -10.80
C LEU A 331 3.82 -4.10 -10.11
N GLY A 332 4.13 -3.85 -8.85
CA GLY A 332 3.43 -2.83 -8.04
C GLY A 332 2.01 -3.19 -7.65
N LEU A 333 1.69 -4.47 -7.61
CA LEU A 333 0.36 -5.00 -7.29
C LEU A 333 0.52 -6.26 -6.46
N GLN A 334 -0.22 -6.36 -5.36
CA GLN A 334 -0.28 -7.55 -4.51
C GLN A 334 -1.50 -8.39 -4.84
N SER A 335 -1.38 -9.72 -4.72
CA SER A 335 -2.53 -10.61 -4.64
C SER A 335 -2.56 -11.33 -3.31
N THR A 336 -3.77 -11.52 -2.78
CA THR A 336 -4.00 -12.14 -1.48
C THR A 336 -5.19 -13.09 -1.56
N PRO A 337 -5.07 -14.33 -1.05
CA PRO A 337 -6.21 -15.23 -0.91
C PRO A 337 -7.25 -14.65 0.04
N MET A 338 -8.55 -14.79 -0.30
CA MET A 338 -9.66 -14.32 0.52
C MET A 338 -10.33 -15.47 1.26
N SER A 339 -10.90 -15.19 2.43
CA SER A 339 -11.59 -16.21 3.25
C SER A 339 -12.80 -16.85 2.53
N CYS A 340 -13.46 -16.08 1.67
CA CYS A 340 -14.57 -16.56 0.83
C CYS A 340 -14.11 -17.25 -0.48
N GLY A 341 -12.82 -17.49 -0.63
CA GLY A 341 -12.22 -18.09 -1.83
C GLY A 341 -11.86 -17.08 -2.91
N GLY A 342 -10.98 -17.49 -3.83
CA GLY A 342 -10.44 -16.62 -4.87
C GLY A 342 -9.32 -15.70 -4.39
N LEU A 343 -8.92 -14.76 -5.26
CA LEU A 343 -7.88 -13.78 -5.00
C LEU A 343 -8.48 -12.36 -5.01
N ALA A 344 -7.95 -11.52 -4.15
CA ALA A 344 -8.13 -10.09 -4.24
C ALA A 344 -6.80 -9.42 -4.62
N TRP A 345 -6.88 -8.33 -5.38
CA TRP A 345 -5.74 -7.60 -5.94
C TRP A 345 -5.76 -6.17 -5.46
N GLY A 346 -4.65 -5.69 -4.94
CA GLY A 346 -4.54 -4.34 -4.40
C GLY A 346 -3.14 -4.00 -3.95
N HIS A 347 -3.03 -3.06 -3.03
CA HIS A 347 -1.78 -2.71 -2.37
C HIS A 347 -2.06 -2.09 -1.01
N GLY A 348 -1.26 -2.38 -0.01
CA GLY A 348 -1.30 -1.67 1.27
C GLY A 348 -0.53 -0.35 1.23
N GLY A 349 -0.79 0.54 2.17
CA GLY A 349 -0.04 1.79 2.27
C GLY A 349 0.11 2.30 3.69
N ASN A 350 1.35 2.57 4.08
CA ASN A 350 1.72 3.15 5.36
C ASN A 350 2.56 4.42 5.13
N ILE A 351 2.18 5.47 5.81
CA ILE A 351 2.93 6.71 5.93
C ILE A 351 2.57 7.34 7.28
N PHE A 352 3.43 8.16 7.87
CA PHE A 352 3.13 8.81 9.14
C PHE A 352 1.71 9.40 9.15
N GLY A 353 0.95 9.05 10.16
CA GLY A 353 -0.43 9.49 10.35
C GLY A 353 -1.50 8.62 9.67
N TYR A 354 -1.15 7.75 8.72
CA TYR A 354 -2.16 6.99 7.98
C TYR A 354 -1.69 5.58 7.61
N SER A 355 -2.61 4.63 7.72
CA SER A 355 -2.47 3.27 7.20
C SER A 355 -3.67 2.94 6.32
N THR A 356 -3.47 2.30 5.18
CA THR A 356 -4.52 1.89 4.26
C THR A 356 -4.32 0.45 3.81
N VAL A 357 -5.41 -0.30 3.75
CA VAL A 357 -5.48 -1.60 3.09
C VAL A 357 -6.61 -1.57 2.07
N ASN A 358 -6.37 -2.08 0.87
CA ASN A 358 -7.39 -2.13 -0.17
C ASN A 358 -7.22 -3.35 -1.04
N ALA A 359 -8.33 -3.80 -1.62
CA ALA A 359 -8.29 -4.80 -2.68
C ALA A 359 -9.57 -4.78 -3.52
N VAL A 360 -9.47 -5.39 -4.70
CA VAL A 360 -10.55 -5.64 -5.65
C VAL A 360 -10.55 -7.12 -5.99
N THR A 361 -11.70 -7.77 -5.96
CA THR A 361 -11.91 -9.15 -6.35
C THR A 361 -12.20 -9.27 -7.84
N ASP A 362 -11.98 -10.45 -8.42
CA ASP A 362 -12.23 -10.68 -9.86
C ASP A 362 -13.72 -10.50 -10.24
N ASP A 363 -14.65 -10.57 -9.30
CA ASP A 363 -16.08 -10.33 -9.51
C ASP A 363 -16.49 -8.83 -9.34
N GLY A 364 -15.50 -7.93 -9.14
CA GLY A 364 -15.68 -6.48 -9.16
C GLY A 364 -16.08 -5.85 -7.83
N ARG A 365 -16.09 -6.60 -6.71
CA ARG A 365 -16.16 -5.99 -5.37
C ARG A 365 -14.85 -5.28 -5.08
N ALA A 366 -14.92 -4.13 -4.43
CA ALA A 366 -13.74 -3.38 -4.04
C ALA A 366 -13.94 -2.79 -2.64
N ALA A 367 -12.88 -2.82 -1.84
CA ALA A 367 -12.90 -2.19 -0.53
C ALA A 367 -11.56 -1.50 -0.23
N THR A 368 -11.66 -0.36 0.43
CA THR A 368 -10.54 0.34 1.05
C THR A 368 -10.89 0.62 2.49
N ILE A 369 -10.01 0.22 3.41
CA ILE A 369 -10.05 0.60 4.82
C ILE A 369 -8.86 1.54 5.07
N ALA A 370 -9.10 2.66 5.73
CA ALA A 370 -8.07 3.59 6.15
C ALA A 370 -8.16 3.83 7.66
N ALA A 371 -7.03 3.82 8.33
CA ALA A 371 -6.87 4.15 9.76
C ALA A 371 -5.95 5.36 9.92
N THR A 372 -6.16 6.16 10.97
CA THR A 372 -5.50 7.45 11.14
C THR A 372 -4.29 7.42 12.07
N ARG A 373 -3.60 6.29 12.11
CA ARG A 373 -2.22 6.09 12.58
C ARG A 373 -1.62 4.83 11.97
N LEU A 374 -0.33 4.65 12.14
CA LEU A 374 0.32 3.39 11.79
C LEU A 374 -0.01 2.30 12.82
N PRO A 375 -0.18 1.04 12.40
CA PRO A 375 -0.21 -0.10 13.33
C PRO A 375 1.13 -0.21 14.05
N THR A 376 1.09 -0.60 15.32
CA THR A 376 2.27 -0.71 16.19
C THR A 376 2.75 -2.15 16.36
N ASP A 377 1.93 -3.12 16.01
CA ASP A 377 2.26 -4.54 16.05
C ASP A 377 1.57 -5.34 14.95
N LEU A 378 1.84 -6.64 14.90
CA LEU A 378 1.28 -7.54 13.88
C LEU A 378 -0.22 -7.75 14.05
N ALA A 379 -0.73 -7.78 15.28
CA ALA A 379 -2.15 -8.00 15.55
C ALA A 379 -3.01 -6.86 14.97
N GLU A 380 -2.58 -5.62 15.13
CA GLU A 380 -3.25 -4.45 14.52
C GLU A 380 -3.25 -4.51 12.98
N VAL A 381 -2.17 -5.03 12.38
CA VAL A 381 -2.09 -5.26 10.91
C VAL A 381 -3.11 -6.34 10.50
N GLU A 382 -3.15 -7.45 11.24
CA GLU A 382 -4.10 -8.56 10.99
C GLU A 382 -5.56 -8.09 11.15
N HIS A 383 -5.87 -7.23 12.13
CA HIS A 383 -7.21 -6.65 12.30
C HIS A 383 -7.62 -5.74 11.13
N LEU A 384 -6.70 -4.91 10.61
CA LEU A 384 -6.96 -4.12 9.40
C LEU A 384 -7.24 -5.01 8.18
N LEU A 385 -6.48 -6.08 8.00
CA LEU A 385 -6.67 -7.05 6.92
C LEU A 385 -7.97 -7.86 7.09
N ALA A 386 -8.33 -8.22 8.33
CA ALA A 386 -9.60 -8.89 8.63
C ALA A 386 -10.80 -7.98 8.35
N ALA A 387 -10.69 -6.66 8.62
CA ALA A 387 -11.73 -5.70 8.27
C ALA A 387 -11.88 -5.59 6.74
N LEU A 388 -10.79 -5.64 5.97
CA LEU A 388 -10.82 -5.68 4.51
C LEU A 388 -11.47 -6.97 3.99
N ASP A 389 -11.09 -8.13 4.55
CA ASP A 389 -11.68 -9.43 4.19
C ASP A 389 -13.20 -9.44 4.48
N THR A 390 -13.61 -8.96 5.67
CA THR A 390 -15.04 -8.80 6.02
C THR A 390 -15.77 -7.91 5.00
N ALA A 391 -15.15 -6.82 4.54
CA ALA A 391 -15.75 -5.90 3.58
C ALA A 391 -15.88 -6.52 2.17
N LEU A 392 -15.05 -7.49 1.82
CA LEU A 392 -15.07 -8.15 0.51
C LEU A 392 -15.83 -9.46 0.51
N CYS A 393 -15.91 -10.17 1.64
CA CYS A 393 -16.46 -11.53 1.72
C CYS A 393 -17.80 -11.63 2.45
N GLY A 394 -18.19 -10.60 3.19
CA GLY A 394 -19.40 -10.58 4.04
C GLY A 394 -20.73 -10.44 3.29
#